data_bcd01b4a1297b42ae156621c1d867de0
#
_entry.id   bcd01b4a1297b42ae156621c1d867de0
#
_cell.length_a   1.000
_cell.length_b   1.000
_cell.length_c   1.000
_cell.angle_alpha   90.00
_cell.angle_beta   90.00
_cell.angle_gamma   90.00
#
_symmetry.space_group_name_H-M   'P 1'
#
loop_
_entity.id
_entity.type
_entity.pdbx_description
1 polymer ?
#
loop_
_entity_poly.entity_id
_entity_poly.type
_entity_poly.pdbx_seq_one_letter_code
_entity_poly.pdbx_strand_id
1 'polypeptide(L)'
;VLGKRLHRIISGGGYLAPDLAQNYRKLGISIAQGYGMSECSPKISAPDWSRPDTIASVGHIVDGCQVRIVDGEIQVKSPSVMMGYYKDPERTAEALTEDGWLCTGDLGYVDEEGFLYLTGRKKNLIILSNGENVAPEQLEYMFEDERLISDILVFEENDAIAAEVYPNFPYAQAAGITDLNGAIQEIIKKHNQDLPSYKKIMICHLRDVPFEKTSSKKIIRPAYFTQKKEEAQQMASLKLPKNELQAKLYDLAAAALGHRRFGVDTDLYEAGLDSLGSVLLLSDLSSALKVSITLDDLMSCSTIEKLEALC
;
A
#
# COMPACT_ATOMS: atom_id res chain seq x y z
N VAL A 1 -3.39 -1.01 32.14
CA VAL A 1 -2.31 -0.98 33.16
C VAL A 1 -1.50 -2.24 33.01
N LEU A 2 -0.25 -2.15 32.52
CA LEU A 2 0.61 -3.30 32.18
C LEU A 2 1.23 -4.02 33.39
N GLY A 3 0.96 -3.54 34.62
CA GLY A 3 1.52 -4.07 35.85
C GLY A 3 3.01 -3.72 36.05
N LYS A 4 3.52 -3.90 37.29
CA LYS A 4 4.88 -3.51 37.68
C LYS A 4 5.98 -4.52 37.27
N ARG A 5 5.62 -5.64 36.60
CA ARG A 5 6.55 -6.74 36.32
C ARG A 5 6.96 -6.84 34.85
N LEU A 6 6.28 -6.11 33.92
CA LEU A 6 6.61 -6.12 32.52
C LEU A 6 7.74 -5.12 32.25
N HIS A 7 8.93 -5.63 31.92
CA HIS A 7 10.11 -4.83 31.64
C HIS A 7 10.65 -5.00 30.23
N ARG A 8 10.33 -6.11 29.58
CA ARG A 8 10.85 -6.46 28.25
C ARG A 8 9.77 -7.06 27.38
N ILE A 9 9.74 -6.65 26.11
CA ILE A 9 8.86 -7.16 25.06
C ILE A 9 9.72 -7.48 23.84
N ILE A 10 9.56 -8.66 23.28
CA ILE A 10 10.14 -9.01 21.96
C ILE A 10 9.05 -8.82 20.92
N SER A 11 9.31 -7.98 19.92
CA SER A 11 8.51 -7.86 18.69
C SER A 11 9.12 -8.75 17.62
N GLY A 12 8.28 -9.47 16.90
CA GLY A 12 8.72 -10.33 15.79
C GLY A 12 7.64 -10.48 14.72
N GLY A 13 8.02 -10.87 13.51
CA GLY A 13 7.10 -11.07 12.38
C GLY A 13 6.64 -9.79 11.68
N GLY A 14 7.04 -8.61 12.16
CA GLY A 14 6.76 -7.31 11.57
C GLY A 14 7.85 -6.32 11.90
N TYR A 15 7.89 -5.21 11.21
CA TYR A 15 8.79 -4.11 11.52
C TYR A 15 8.36 -3.43 12.83
N LEU A 16 9.33 -2.98 13.59
CA LEU A 16 9.15 -2.16 14.78
C LEU A 16 9.81 -0.80 14.54
N ALA A 17 9.01 0.25 14.49
CA ALA A 17 9.53 1.60 14.34
C ALA A 17 10.46 1.95 15.54
N PRO A 18 11.68 2.43 15.29
CA PRO A 18 12.63 2.77 16.36
C PRO A 18 12.06 3.79 17.34
N ASP A 19 11.30 4.77 16.87
CA ASP A 19 10.68 5.79 17.71
C ASP A 19 9.63 5.21 18.65
N LEU A 20 8.85 4.24 18.19
CA LEU A 20 7.89 3.53 19.03
C LEU A 20 8.62 2.80 20.16
N ALA A 21 9.68 2.08 19.84
CA ALA A 21 10.48 1.37 20.83
C ALA A 21 11.15 2.33 21.85
N GLN A 22 11.63 3.50 21.39
CA GLN A 22 12.16 4.55 22.26
C GLN A 22 11.09 5.13 23.18
N ASN A 23 9.87 5.34 22.69
CA ASN A 23 8.77 5.86 23.52
C ASN A 23 8.36 4.88 24.61
N TYR A 24 8.28 3.58 24.32
CA TYR A 24 8.06 2.56 25.36
C TYR A 24 9.17 2.53 26.40
N ARG A 25 10.40 2.72 25.97
CA ARG A 25 11.55 2.80 26.88
C ARG A 25 11.46 3.96 27.87
N LYS A 26 10.94 5.13 27.43
CA LYS A 26 10.66 6.26 28.33
C LYS A 26 9.63 5.90 29.43
N LEU A 27 8.79 4.89 29.16
CA LEU A 27 7.82 4.34 30.14
C LEU A 27 8.41 3.20 30.99
N GLY A 28 9.70 2.91 30.88
CA GLY A 28 10.38 1.84 31.60
C GLY A 28 10.19 0.44 31.00
N ILE A 29 9.70 0.33 29.77
CA ILE A 29 9.51 -0.94 29.05
C ILE A 29 10.46 -0.97 27.85
N SER A 30 11.38 -1.93 27.84
CA SER A 30 12.27 -2.16 26.69
C SER A 30 11.56 -3.03 25.67
N ILE A 31 11.36 -2.51 24.46
CA ILE A 31 10.92 -3.31 23.31
C ILE A 31 12.11 -3.46 22.37
N ALA A 32 12.33 -4.67 21.89
CA ALA A 32 13.36 -4.96 20.91
C ALA A 32 12.84 -5.96 19.87
N GLN A 33 13.44 -5.93 18.70
CA GLN A 33 13.02 -6.73 17.57
C GLN A 33 13.91 -7.97 17.41
N GLY A 34 13.26 -9.13 17.17
CA GLY A 34 13.92 -10.33 16.68
C GLY A 34 13.47 -10.61 15.25
N TYR A 35 14.31 -11.27 14.47
CA TYR A 35 14.03 -11.61 13.08
C TYR A 35 14.02 -13.10 12.87
N GLY A 36 13.14 -13.53 11.97
CA GLY A 36 13.04 -14.90 11.51
C GLY A 36 11.81 -15.14 10.67
N MET A 37 11.70 -16.37 10.16
CA MET A 37 10.62 -16.79 9.28
C MET A 37 10.31 -18.28 9.49
N SER A 38 9.13 -18.71 9.08
CA SER A 38 8.67 -20.10 9.26
C SER A 38 9.62 -21.10 8.62
N GLU A 39 10.20 -20.75 7.50
CA GLU A 39 11.18 -21.54 6.74
C GLU A 39 12.49 -21.79 7.51
N CYS A 40 12.71 -21.10 8.63
CA CYS A 40 13.89 -21.23 9.50
C CYS A 40 13.53 -21.54 10.97
N SER A 41 12.34 -22.02 11.28
CA SER A 41 11.80 -22.57 12.54
C SER A 41 11.99 -21.75 13.84
N PRO A 42 11.53 -20.54 13.95
CA PRO A 42 11.45 -19.40 13.05
C PRO A 42 12.64 -18.44 13.20
N LYS A 43 13.59 -18.68 14.14
CA LYS A 43 14.50 -17.68 14.70
C LYS A 43 15.85 -17.62 13.94
N ILE A 44 16.15 -16.45 13.41
CA ILE A 44 17.44 -16.14 12.75
C ILE A 44 18.28 -15.22 13.63
N SER A 45 17.66 -14.18 14.23
CA SER A 45 18.37 -13.28 15.14
C SER A 45 17.56 -12.98 16.40
N ALA A 46 18.25 -12.47 17.41
CA ALA A 46 17.68 -12.10 18.69
C ALA A 46 18.25 -10.77 19.23
N PRO A 47 17.43 -9.93 19.87
CA PRO A 47 17.88 -8.66 20.39
C PRO A 47 18.92 -8.82 21.51
N ASP A 48 19.88 -7.92 21.54
CA ASP A 48 20.78 -7.76 22.66
C ASP A 48 20.23 -6.71 23.64
N TRP A 49 19.79 -7.17 24.80
CA TRP A 49 19.19 -6.30 25.81
C TRP A 49 20.21 -5.40 26.54
N SER A 50 21.50 -5.67 26.39
CA SER A 50 22.57 -4.83 26.93
C SER A 50 22.88 -3.61 26.05
N ARG A 51 22.44 -3.64 24.79
CA ARG A 51 22.71 -2.64 23.76
C ARG A 51 21.41 -1.91 23.31
N PRO A 52 20.91 -1.01 24.15
CA PRO A 52 19.69 -0.29 23.84
C PRO A 52 19.81 0.75 22.71
N ASP A 53 21.02 1.03 22.27
CA ASP A 53 21.38 1.88 21.14
C ASP A 53 21.13 1.20 19.78
N THR A 54 21.09 -0.14 19.76
CA THR A 54 20.87 -0.93 18.54
C THR A 54 19.38 -1.21 18.25
N ILE A 55 18.50 -0.31 18.66
CA ILE A 55 17.04 -0.46 18.60
C ILE A 55 16.50 -0.63 17.16
N ALA A 56 17.22 -0.12 16.15
CA ALA A 56 16.88 -0.27 14.75
C ALA A 56 17.32 -1.62 14.15
N SER A 57 18.16 -2.38 14.87
CA SER A 57 18.57 -3.72 14.44
C SER A 57 17.58 -4.78 14.87
N VAL A 58 17.64 -5.93 14.24
CA VAL A 58 16.92 -7.14 14.66
C VAL A 58 17.75 -8.02 15.57
N GLY A 59 18.88 -7.52 16.05
CA GLY A 59 19.78 -8.16 17.00
C GLY A 59 20.88 -8.99 16.37
N HIS A 60 21.55 -9.79 17.21
CA HIS A 60 22.61 -10.71 16.78
C HIS A 60 22.04 -11.99 16.19
N ILE A 61 22.80 -12.56 15.25
CA ILE A 61 22.53 -13.88 14.68
C ILE A 61 22.64 -14.91 15.82
N VAL A 62 21.64 -15.81 15.92
CA VAL A 62 21.60 -16.81 16.98
C VAL A 62 22.61 -17.93 16.75
N ASP A 63 23.04 -18.59 17.83
CA ASP A 63 23.95 -19.73 17.76
C ASP A 63 23.42 -20.82 16.83
N GLY A 64 24.31 -21.37 15.99
CA GLY A 64 23.97 -22.39 14.99
C GLY A 64 23.37 -21.85 13.70
N CYS A 65 23.09 -20.54 13.63
CA CYS A 65 22.71 -19.85 12.40
C CYS A 65 23.91 -19.18 11.75
N GLN A 66 24.02 -19.28 10.44
CA GLN A 66 24.99 -18.55 9.63
C GLN A 66 24.19 -17.62 8.69
N VAL A 67 24.66 -16.40 8.52
CA VAL A 67 24.09 -15.41 7.62
C VAL A 67 25.15 -14.94 6.64
N ARG A 68 24.78 -14.84 5.36
CA ARG A 68 25.57 -14.14 4.33
C ARG A 68 24.69 -13.15 3.62
N ILE A 69 25.28 -12.10 3.07
CA ILE A 69 24.59 -11.11 2.25
C ILE A 69 25.03 -11.30 0.80
N VAL A 70 24.09 -11.59 -0.09
CA VAL A 70 24.34 -11.78 -1.52
C VAL A 70 23.43 -10.82 -2.29
N ASP A 71 24.00 -9.88 -3.02
CA ASP A 71 23.27 -8.83 -3.74
C ASP A 71 22.27 -8.09 -2.83
N GLY A 72 22.67 -7.84 -1.59
CA GLY A 72 21.84 -7.19 -0.56
C GLY A 72 20.81 -8.12 0.10
N GLU A 73 20.61 -9.34 -0.41
CA GLU A 73 19.69 -10.33 0.15
C GLU A 73 20.33 -11.08 1.32
N ILE A 74 19.58 -11.20 2.39
CA ILE A 74 19.94 -12.04 3.54
C ILE A 74 19.72 -13.50 3.17
N GLN A 75 20.79 -14.29 3.20
CA GLN A 75 20.73 -15.74 3.06
C GLN A 75 21.15 -16.40 4.36
N VAL A 76 20.43 -17.47 4.73
CA VAL A 76 20.58 -18.14 6.03
C VAL A 76 20.88 -19.61 5.85
N LYS A 77 21.85 -20.13 6.62
CA LYS A 77 22.15 -21.55 6.73
C LYS A 77 22.09 -21.97 8.19
N SER A 78 21.26 -22.97 8.49
CA SER A 78 21.05 -23.45 9.86
C SER A 78 20.45 -24.85 9.84
N PRO A 79 20.67 -25.68 10.86
CA PRO A 79 19.93 -26.94 11.03
C PRO A 79 18.41 -26.77 11.11
N SER A 80 17.91 -25.56 11.40
CA SER A 80 16.50 -25.24 11.49
C SER A 80 15.87 -24.82 10.16
N VAL A 81 16.64 -24.71 9.08
CA VAL A 81 16.11 -24.42 7.75
C VAL A 81 15.23 -25.58 7.28
N MET A 82 14.10 -25.25 6.67
CA MET A 82 13.14 -26.23 6.13
C MET A 82 13.80 -27.16 5.09
N MET A 83 13.26 -28.36 4.93
CA MET A 83 13.64 -29.26 3.84
C MET A 83 13.06 -28.83 2.48
N GLY A 84 12.01 -28.03 2.49
CA GLY A 84 11.34 -27.51 1.31
C GLY A 84 9.84 -27.28 1.54
N TYR A 85 9.17 -26.72 0.54
CA TYR A 85 7.72 -26.55 0.54
C TYR A 85 7.01 -27.86 0.16
N TYR A 86 5.95 -28.18 0.87
CA TYR A 86 5.22 -29.42 0.66
C TYR A 86 4.60 -29.49 -0.74
N LYS A 87 4.99 -30.52 -1.51
CA LYS A 87 4.57 -30.77 -2.90
C LYS A 87 4.82 -29.60 -3.87
N ASP A 88 5.78 -28.75 -3.57
CA ASP A 88 6.14 -27.60 -4.40
C ASP A 88 7.69 -27.54 -4.60
N PRO A 89 8.22 -28.40 -5.48
CA PRO A 89 9.66 -28.44 -5.73
C PRO A 89 10.19 -27.19 -6.44
N GLU A 90 9.36 -26.52 -7.25
CA GLU A 90 9.75 -25.31 -7.97
C GLU A 90 10.03 -24.18 -6.99
N ARG A 91 9.07 -23.87 -6.12
CA ARG A 91 9.28 -22.85 -5.08
C ARG A 91 10.36 -23.25 -4.08
N THR A 92 10.57 -24.56 -3.86
CA THR A 92 11.66 -25.03 -3.01
C THR A 92 13.02 -24.71 -3.64
N ALA A 93 13.18 -24.96 -4.95
CA ALA A 93 14.40 -24.62 -5.69
C ALA A 93 14.68 -23.12 -5.78
N GLU A 94 13.64 -22.28 -5.79
CA GLU A 94 13.77 -20.81 -5.70
C GLU A 94 14.24 -20.36 -4.32
N ALA A 95 13.77 -21.03 -3.26
CA ALA A 95 14.04 -20.63 -1.88
C ALA A 95 15.36 -21.20 -1.32
N LEU A 96 15.82 -22.35 -1.81
CA LEU A 96 17.02 -23.02 -1.32
C LEU A 96 18.09 -23.10 -2.42
N THR A 97 19.29 -22.61 -2.12
CA THR A 97 20.43 -22.77 -3.02
C THR A 97 20.96 -24.22 -2.98
N GLU A 98 21.70 -24.65 -4.01
CA GLU A 98 22.29 -25.98 -4.10
C GLU A 98 23.26 -26.28 -2.93
N ASP A 99 23.91 -25.26 -2.38
CA ASP A 99 24.81 -25.35 -1.22
C ASP A 99 24.07 -25.21 0.13
N GLY A 100 22.72 -25.23 0.13
CA GLY A 100 21.85 -25.34 1.29
C GLY A 100 21.62 -24.04 2.07
N TRP A 101 21.69 -22.89 1.40
CA TRP A 101 21.29 -21.62 1.98
C TRP A 101 19.83 -21.31 1.64
N LEU A 102 19.11 -20.79 2.62
CA LEU A 102 17.75 -20.25 2.45
C LEU A 102 17.87 -18.81 1.97
N CYS A 103 17.31 -18.52 0.80
CA CYS A 103 17.08 -17.18 0.28
C CYS A 103 15.85 -16.60 0.97
N THR A 104 16.02 -15.63 1.87
CA THR A 104 14.91 -15.14 2.69
C THR A 104 13.97 -14.19 1.93
N GLY A 105 14.45 -13.62 0.82
CA GLY A 105 13.78 -12.54 0.12
C GLY A 105 13.78 -11.22 0.89
N ASP A 106 14.43 -11.15 2.05
CA ASP A 106 14.63 -9.92 2.82
C ASP A 106 15.99 -9.32 2.49
N LEU A 107 16.04 -8.01 2.36
CA LEU A 107 17.25 -7.22 2.15
C LEU A 107 17.78 -6.72 3.49
N GLY A 108 19.10 -6.66 3.60
CA GLY A 108 19.72 -6.20 4.84
C GLY A 108 21.24 -6.25 4.82
N TYR A 109 21.83 -5.93 5.95
CA TYR A 109 23.27 -5.99 6.17
C TYR A 109 23.57 -6.35 7.61
N VAL A 110 24.80 -6.80 7.84
CA VAL A 110 25.37 -7.01 9.18
C VAL A 110 26.42 -5.94 9.40
N ASP A 111 26.37 -5.23 10.52
CA ASP A 111 27.37 -4.23 10.85
C ASP A 111 28.69 -4.85 11.41
N GLU A 112 29.67 -4.01 11.69
CA GLU A 112 30.98 -4.42 12.21
C GLU A 112 30.90 -5.07 13.60
N GLU A 113 29.84 -4.78 14.36
CA GLU A 113 29.59 -5.34 15.69
C GLU A 113 28.75 -6.63 15.64
N GLY A 114 28.30 -7.05 14.41
CA GLY A 114 27.55 -8.29 14.19
C GLY A 114 26.03 -8.16 14.37
N PHE A 115 25.51 -6.94 14.43
CA PHE A 115 24.07 -6.71 14.44
C PHE A 115 23.49 -6.78 13.03
N LEU A 116 22.37 -7.48 12.90
CA LEU A 116 21.63 -7.61 11.65
C LEU A 116 20.60 -6.49 11.51
N TYR A 117 20.57 -5.85 10.34
CA TYR A 117 19.61 -4.79 9.98
C TYR A 117 18.82 -5.20 8.75
N LEU A 118 17.50 -4.96 8.78
CA LEU A 118 16.62 -5.17 7.63
C LEU A 118 16.44 -3.85 6.90
N THR A 119 16.49 -3.87 5.57
CA THR A 119 16.33 -2.68 4.72
C THR A 119 15.12 -2.75 3.80
N GLY A 120 14.50 -3.90 3.65
CA GLY A 120 13.29 -4.09 2.84
C GLY A 120 13.08 -5.51 2.37
N ARG A 121 12.19 -5.67 1.38
CA ARG A 121 11.89 -6.93 0.70
C ARG A 121 12.35 -6.88 -0.76
N LYS A 122 13.12 -7.88 -1.22
CA LYS A 122 13.66 -7.96 -2.58
C LYS A 122 12.58 -7.81 -3.66
N LYS A 123 11.47 -8.53 -3.51
CA LYS A 123 10.34 -8.50 -4.48
C LYS A 123 9.48 -7.23 -4.42
N ASN A 124 9.65 -6.41 -3.40
CA ASN A 124 8.91 -5.16 -3.26
C ASN A 124 9.77 -3.95 -3.62
N LEU A 125 11.08 -4.16 -3.80
CA LEU A 125 12.01 -3.09 -4.09
C LEU A 125 11.60 -2.36 -5.38
N ILE A 126 11.45 -1.06 -5.27
CA ILE A 126 11.22 -0.17 -6.41
C ILE A 126 12.58 0.16 -7.00
N ILE A 127 12.74 -0.12 -8.28
CA ILE A 127 13.96 0.18 -9.04
C ILE A 127 13.61 1.26 -10.04
N LEU A 128 14.10 2.47 -9.81
CA LEU A 128 13.88 3.60 -10.70
C LEU A 128 14.83 3.56 -11.90
N SER A 129 14.48 4.24 -12.99
CA SER A 129 15.27 4.26 -14.23
C SER A 129 16.68 4.84 -14.05
N ASN A 130 16.88 5.68 -13.03
CA ASN A 130 18.18 6.22 -12.64
C ASN A 130 19.06 5.21 -11.87
N GLY A 131 18.57 3.99 -11.62
CA GLY A 131 19.27 2.92 -10.88
C GLY A 131 19.12 2.99 -9.37
N GLU A 132 18.39 3.97 -8.84
CA GLU A 132 18.14 4.07 -7.40
C GLU A 132 17.13 3.00 -6.93
N ASN A 133 17.42 2.42 -5.78
CA ASN A 133 16.60 1.40 -5.15
C ASN A 133 15.87 1.97 -3.94
N VAL A 134 14.55 1.83 -3.92
CA VAL A 134 13.70 2.32 -2.83
C VAL A 134 12.91 1.17 -2.24
N ALA A 135 13.06 0.92 -0.94
CA ALA A 135 12.23 -0.01 -0.20
C ALA A 135 10.93 0.71 0.21
N PRO A 136 9.78 0.35 -0.38
CA PRO A 136 8.52 1.07 -0.15
C PRO A 136 8.08 1.01 1.31
N GLU A 137 8.38 -0.08 2.02
CA GLU A 137 8.03 -0.24 3.42
C GLU A 137 8.65 0.85 4.31
N GLN A 138 9.86 1.31 3.99
CA GLN A 138 10.50 2.40 4.75
C GLN A 138 9.72 3.71 4.64
N LEU A 139 9.15 3.98 3.46
CA LEU A 139 8.32 5.16 3.24
C LEU A 139 6.96 5.01 3.91
N GLU A 140 6.33 3.84 3.81
CA GLU A 140 5.02 3.56 4.42
C GLU A 140 5.04 3.75 5.93
N TYR A 141 6.11 3.32 6.60
CA TYR A 141 6.26 3.46 8.06
C TYR A 141 6.31 4.92 8.54
N MET A 142 6.74 5.84 7.69
CA MET A 142 6.77 7.27 8.07
C MET A 142 5.37 7.83 8.36
N PHE A 143 4.33 7.16 7.86
CA PHE A 143 2.93 7.59 7.98
C PHE A 143 2.14 6.85 9.06
N GLU A 144 2.74 5.90 9.80
CA GLU A 144 2.02 5.10 10.81
C GLU A 144 1.39 5.95 11.93
N ASP A 145 2.02 7.07 12.29
CA ASP A 145 1.53 7.98 13.34
C ASP A 145 0.53 9.03 12.81
N GLU A 146 0.30 9.10 11.50
CA GLU A 146 -0.60 10.07 10.88
C GLU A 146 -2.07 9.64 11.02
N ARG A 147 -2.79 10.29 11.94
CA ARG A 147 -4.18 9.92 12.31
C ARG A 147 -5.15 9.94 11.14
N LEU A 148 -4.88 10.77 10.11
CA LEU A 148 -5.73 10.91 8.94
C LEU A 148 -5.54 9.77 7.94
N ILE A 149 -4.46 8.98 8.06
CA ILE A 149 -4.11 7.87 7.18
C ILE A 149 -4.39 6.57 7.93
N SER A 150 -5.32 5.75 7.43
CA SER A 150 -5.54 4.40 7.95
C SER A 150 -4.55 3.41 7.37
N ASP A 151 -4.26 3.55 6.10
CA ASP A 151 -3.30 2.72 5.36
C ASP A 151 -2.69 3.50 4.21
N ILE A 152 -1.46 3.14 3.89
CA ILE A 152 -0.74 3.65 2.74
C ILE A 152 0.02 2.50 2.06
N LEU A 153 -0.02 2.47 0.74
CA LEU A 153 0.75 1.56 -0.08
C LEU A 153 1.62 2.37 -1.04
N VAL A 154 2.93 2.20 -0.95
CA VAL A 154 3.90 2.86 -1.81
C VAL A 154 4.34 1.92 -2.93
N PHE A 155 4.39 2.44 -4.16
CA PHE A 155 4.75 1.69 -5.36
C PHE A 155 5.37 2.61 -6.41
N GLU A 156 5.82 2.04 -7.52
CA GLU A 156 6.31 2.80 -8.69
C GLU A 156 5.16 3.08 -9.65
N GLU A 157 5.08 4.30 -10.15
CA GLU A 157 4.18 4.71 -11.21
C GLU A 157 4.86 5.77 -12.10
N ASN A 158 5.00 5.49 -13.40
CA ASN A 158 5.62 6.39 -14.38
C ASN A 158 7.06 6.84 -14.00
N ASP A 159 7.86 5.90 -13.51
CA ASP A 159 9.23 6.12 -13.04
C ASP A 159 9.34 7.10 -11.85
N ALA A 160 8.29 7.20 -11.07
CA ALA A 160 8.23 8.00 -9.85
C ALA A 160 7.69 7.17 -8.68
N ILE A 161 7.99 7.60 -7.47
CA ILE A 161 7.39 7.02 -6.27
C ILE A 161 5.96 7.53 -6.15
N ALA A 162 5.01 6.61 -6.16
CA ALA A 162 3.60 6.85 -5.97
C ALA A 162 3.11 6.24 -4.65
N ALA A 163 2.04 6.78 -4.11
CA ALA A 163 1.33 6.22 -2.97
C ALA A 163 -0.16 6.15 -3.23
N GLU A 164 -0.80 5.07 -2.78
CA GLU A 164 -2.24 5.00 -2.66
C GLU A 164 -2.60 4.97 -1.18
N VAL A 165 -3.47 5.90 -0.78
CA VAL A 165 -3.82 6.16 0.62
C VAL A 165 -5.28 5.79 0.87
N TYR A 166 -5.52 4.97 1.88
CA TYR A 166 -6.84 4.77 2.46
C TYR A 166 -6.99 5.68 3.67
N PRO A 167 -7.84 6.71 3.58
CA PRO A 167 -8.01 7.68 4.65
C PRO A 167 -8.71 7.11 5.88
N ASN A 168 -8.49 7.71 7.03
CA ASN A 168 -9.29 7.50 8.23
C ASN A 168 -10.54 8.37 8.19
N PHE A 169 -11.56 7.94 7.46
CA PHE A 169 -12.82 8.69 7.30
C PHE A 169 -13.49 9.06 8.63
N PRO A 170 -13.60 8.16 9.65
CA PRO A 170 -14.14 8.51 10.95
C PRO A 170 -13.36 9.66 11.62
N TYR A 171 -12.04 9.64 11.56
CA TYR A 171 -11.22 10.71 12.11
C TYR A 171 -11.38 12.02 11.32
N ALA A 172 -11.39 11.97 10.00
CA ALA A 172 -11.60 13.13 9.13
C ALA A 172 -12.94 13.83 9.45
N GLN A 173 -14.00 13.06 9.58
CA GLN A 173 -15.32 13.55 9.95
C GLN A 173 -15.34 14.19 11.35
N ALA A 174 -14.75 13.51 12.35
CA ALA A 174 -14.68 14.02 13.72
C ALA A 174 -13.82 15.30 13.83
N ALA A 175 -12.81 15.44 12.99
CA ALA A 175 -11.93 16.60 12.92
C ALA A 175 -12.48 17.74 12.03
N GLY A 176 -13.63 17.55 11.36
CA GLY A 176 -14.24 18.54 10.48
C GLY A 176 -13.45 18.81 9.19
N ILE A 177 -12.66 17.83 8.72
CA ILE A 177 -11.86 17.97 7.51
C ILE A 177 -12.77 17.77 6.30
N THR A 178 -12.98 18.83 5.53
CA THR A 178 -13.84 18.84 4.32
C THR A 178 -13.02 18.59 3.04
N ASP A 179 -11.79 19.07 2.98
CA ASP A 179 -10.85 18.78 1.88
C ASP A 179 -9.85 17.69 2.30
N LEU A 180 -10.29 16.45 2.15
CA LEU A 180 -9.51 15.28 2.52
C LEU A 180 -8.27 15.12 1.63
N ASN A 181 -8.41 15.42 0.34
CA ASN A 181 -7.30 15.31 -0.60
C ASN A 181 -6.20 16.34 -0.28
N GLY A 182 -6.56 17.61 -0.11
CA GLY A 182 -5.62 18.65 0.25
C GLY A 182 -4.92 18.36 1.58
N ALA A 183 -5.66 17.88 2.58
CA ALA A 183 -5.08 17.54 3.89
C ALA A 183 -4.05 16.39 3.79
N ILE A 184 -4.32 15.35 3.02
CA ILE A 184 -3.37 14.24 2.81
C ILE A 184 -2.16 14.69 1.98
N GLN A 185 -2.35 15.51 0.95
CA GLN A 185 -1.24 16.06 0.16
C GLN A 185 -0.28 16.90 1.03
N GLU A 186 -0.80 17.69 1.97
CA GLU A 186 0.06 18.46 2.90
C GLU A 186 0.83 17.54 3.86
N ILE A 187 0.23 16.43 4.32
CA ILE A 187 0.94 15.41 5.12
C ILE A 187 2.10 14.82 4.32
N ILE A 188 1.85 14.37 3.09
CA ILE A 188 2.88 13.80 2.21
C ILE A 188 3.99 14.82 1.94
N LYS A 189 3.62 16.06 1.63
CA LYS A 189 4.57 17.15 1.39
C LYS A 189 5.48 17.41 2.61
N LYS A 190 4.93 17.37 3.82
CA LYS A 190 5.68 17.49 5.07
C LYS A 190 6.72 16.39 5.19
N HIS A 191 6.33 15.12 5.03
CA HIS A 191 7.26 13.99 5.11
C HIS A 191 8.30 13.99 3.99
N ASN A 192 7.95 14.47 2.79
CA ASN A 192 8.87 14.60 1.68
C ASN A 192 10.01 15.63 1.92
N GLN A 193 9.88 16.54 2.89
CA GLN A 193 10.90 17.57 3.13
C GLN A 193 12.24 16.97 3.54
N ASP A 194 12.20 15.91 4.35
CA ASP A 194 13.39 15.25 4.91
C ASP A 194 13.92 14.11 4.02
N LEU A 195 13.26 13.83 2.87
CA LEU A 195 13.64 12.76 1.97
C LEU A 195 14.52 13.26 0.82
N PRO A 196 15.53 12.46 0.40
CA PRO A 196 16.24 12.68 -0.85
C PRO A 196 15.26 12.65 -2.04
N SER A 197 15.60 13.36 -3.12
CA SER A 197 14.69 13.57 -4.26
C SER A 197 14.10 12.29 -4.83
N TYR A 198 14.90 11.23 -4.95
CA TYR A 198 14.49 9.94 -5.52
C TYR A 198 13.56 9.12 -4.62
N LYS A 199 13.44 9.46 -3.33
CA LYS A 199 12.51 8.82 -2.37
C LYS A 199 11.21 9.59 -2.16
N LYS A 200 11.08 10.80 -2.72
CA LYS A 200 9.90 11.63 -2.52
C LYS A 200 8.68 11.00 -3.21
N ILE A 201 7.58 10.94 -2.49
CA ILE A 201 6.28 10.53 -3.04
C ILE A 201 5.77 11.69 -3.92
N MET A 202 5.76 11.46 -5.23
CA MET A 202 5.39 12.48 -6.22
C MET A 202 3.94 12.38 -6.67
N ILE A 203 3.36 11.19 -6.60
CA ILE A 203 2.00 10.89 -7.02
C ILE A 203 1.25 10.31 -5.81
N CYS A 204 0.06 10.84 -5.54
CA CYS A 204 -0.78 10.32 -4.46
C CYS A 204 -2.21 10.13 -4.95
N HIS A 205 -2.69 8.92 -4.80
CA HIS A 205 -4.07 8.53 -5.07
C HIS A 205 -4.81 8.29 -3.75
N LEU A 206 -6.08 8.68 -3.69
CA LEU A 206 -6.96 8.33 -2.59
C LEU A 206 -7.85 7.16 -3.01
N ARG A 207 -8.12 6.28 -2.07
CA ARG A 207 -9.06 5.19 -2.23
C ARG A 207 -10.16 5.25 -1.18
N ASP A 208 -11.33 4.77 -1.52
CA ASP A 208 -12.52 4.70 -0.67
C ASP A 208 -12.77 3.31 -0.08
N VAL A 209 -12.07 2.29 -0.61
CA VAL A 209 -12.18 0.89 -0.16
C VAL A 209 -10.89 0.46 0.57
N PRO A 210 -11.00 -0.22 1.72
CA PRO A 210 -9.83 -0.71 2.45
C PRO A 210 -8.96 -1.64 1.61
N PHE A 211 -7.65 -1.69 1.90
CA PHE A 211 -6.78 -2.71 1.33
C PHE A 211 -7.09 -4.10 1.89
N GLU A 212 -6.95 -5.14 1.05
CA GLU A 212 -6.90 -6.52 1.56
C GLU A 212 -5.67 -6.72 2.43
N LYS A 213 -5.89 -7.37 3.59
CA LYS A 213 -4.83 -7.59 4.59
C LYS A 213 -4.77 -9.03 5.03
N THR A 214 -3.57 -9.45 5.38
CA THR A 214 -3.33 -10.72 6.08
C THR A 214 -3.94 -10.69 7.48
N SER A 215 -4.00 -11.87 8.14
CA SER A 215 -4.39 -11.98 9.56
C SER A 215 -3.50 -11.13 10.50
N SER A 216 -2.26 -10.85 10.09
CA SER A 216 -1.32 -9.96 10.79
C SER A 216 -1.46 -8.48 10.39
N LYS A 217 -2.55 -8.11 9.70
CA LYS A 217 -2.89 -6.74 9.26
C LYS A 217 -1.93 -6.13 8.24
N LYS A 218 -1.11 -6.92 7.55
CA LYS A 218 -0.23 -6.46 6.46
C LYS A 218 -1.01 -6.40 5.15
N ILE A 219 -0.83 -5.35 4.36
CA ILE A 219 -1.43 -5.21 3.02
C ILE A 219 -0.92 -6.34 2.11
N ILE A 220 -1.84 -6.98 1.39
CA ILE A 220 -1.52 -8.02 0.41
C ILE A 220 -1.21 -7.34 -0.93
N ARG A 221 0.04 -6.93 -1.14
CA ARG A 221 0.50 -6.22 -2.36
C ARG A 221 0.13 -6.94 -3.67
N PRO A 222 0.28 -8.27 -3.83
CA PRO A 222 -0.12 -8.94 -5.06
C PRO A 222 -1.60 -8.78 -5.38
N ALA A 223 -2.49 -8.86 -4.38
CA ALA A 223 -3.92 -8.65 -4.57
C ALA A 223 -4.24 -7.25 -5.09
N TYR A 224 -3.60 -6.22 -4.53
CA TYR A 224 -3.72 -4.85 -5.00
C TYR A 224 -3.32 -4.68 -6.46
N PHE A 225 -2.16 -5.19 -6.87
CA PHE A 225 -1.70 -5.06 -8.27
C PHE A 225 -2.54 -5.89 -9.25
N THR A 226 -3.08 -7.03 -8.80
CA THR A 226 -4.04 -7.81 -9.60
C THR A 226 -5.32 -7.01 -9.81
N GLN A 227 -5.88 -6.46 -8.75
CA GLN A 227 -7.07 -5.61 -8.82
C GLN A 227 -6.85 -4.39 -9.74
N LYS A 228 -5.72 -3.68 -9.60
CA LYS A 228 -5.39 -2.55 -10.51
C LYS A 228 -5.28 -2.97 -11.98
N LYS A 229 -4.73 -4.15 -12.26
CA LYS A 229 -4.67 -4.68 -13.64
C LYS A 229 -6.06 -4.99 -14.19
N GLU A 230 -6.91 -5.60 -13.38
CA GLU A 230 -8.29 -5.91 -13.76
C GLU A 230 -9.10 -4.62 -14.00
N GLU A 231 -8.98 -3.62 -13.12
CA GLU A 231 -9.58 -2.32 -13.29
C GLU A 231 -9.09 -1.61 -14.57
N ALA A 232 -7.78 -1.65 -14.83
CA ALA A 232 -7.21 -1.07 -16.04
C ALA A 232 -7.67 -1.78 -17.32
N GLN A 233 -7.79 -3.12 -17.29
CA GLN A 233 -8.34 -3.90 -18.41
C GLN A 233 -9.82 -3.60 -18.63
N GLN A 234 -10.60 -3.50 -17.57
CA GLN A 234 -12.00 -3.12 -17.63
C GLN A 234 -12.15 -1.71 -18.20
N MET A 235 -11.35 -0.74 -17.71
CA MET A 235 -11.33 0.62 -18.24
C MET A 235 -10.96 0.66 -19.74
N ALA A 236 -9.96 -0.13 -20.16
CA ALA A 236 -9.55 -0.21 -21.56
C ALA A 236 -10.62 -0.84 -22.47
N SER A 237 -11.52 -1.65 -21.91
CA SER A 237 -12.64 -2.27 -22.64
C SER A 237 -13.86 -1.36 -22.77
N LEU A 238 -13.90 -0.23 -22.02
CA LEU A 238 -15.02 0.70 -22.08
C LEU A 238 -15.05 1.45 -23.41
N LYS A 239 -16.25 1.60 -23.97
CA LYS A 239 -16.43 2.47 -25.14
C LYS A 239 -16.37 3.93 -24.72
N LEU A 240 -15.41 4.65 -25.24
CA LEU A 240 -15.21 6.08 -25.00
C LEU A 240 -16.10 6.94 -25.91
N PRO A 241 -16.38 8.21 -25.54
CA PRO A 241 -17.08 9.16 -26.38
C PRO A 241 -16.44 9.33 -27.75
N LYS A 242 -17.25 9.34 -28.83
CA LYS A 242 -16.80 9.45 -30.22
C LYS A 242 -16.92 10.84 -30.81
N ASN A 243 -17.66 11.72 -30.14
CA ASN A 243 -17.91 13.09 -30.58
C ASN A 243 -18.07 14.04 -29.40
N GLU A 244 -18.13 15.34 -29.66
CA GLU A 244 -18.21 16.38 -28.62
C GLU A 244 -19.47 16.30 -27.75
N LEU A 245 -20.60 15.89 -28.34
CA LEU A 245 -21.85 15.76 -27.58
C LEU A 245 -21.77 14.59 -26.60
N GLN A 246 -21.31 13.43 -27.06
CA GLN A 246 -21.06 12.28 -26.16
C GLN A 246 -20.03 12.62 -25.07
N ALA A 247 -18.99 13.39 -25.39
CA ALA A 247 -18.00 13.81 -24.40
C ALA A 247 -18.63 14.70 -23.31
N LYS A 248 -19.46 15.65 -23.68
CA LYS A 248 -20.19 16.48 -22.73
C LYS A 248 -21.18 15.69 -21.85
N LEU A 249 -21.96 14.81 -22.47
CA LEU A 249 -22.89 13.93 -21.75
C LEU A 249 -22.14 13.04 -20.76
N TYR A 250 -21.01 12.49 -21.20
CA TYR A 250 -20.14 11.66 -20.37
C TYR A 250 -19.57 12.43 -19.17
N ASP A 251 -19.10 13.66 -19.39
CA ASP A 251 -18.58 14.51 -18.31
C ASP A 251 -19.64 14.87 -17.27
N LEU A 252 -20.88 15.20 -17.71
CA LEU A 252 -22.00 15.47 -16.83
C LEU A 252 -22.42 14.22 -16.03
N ALA A 253 -22.49 13.07 -16.70
CA ALA A 253 -22.79 11.81 -16.04
C ALA A 253 -21.69 11.41 -15.03
N ALA A 254 -20.42 11.62 -15.38
CA ALA A 254 -19.29 11.36 -14.49
C ALA A 254 -19.30 12.25 -13.23
N ALA A 255 -19.74 13.51 -13.38
CA ALA A 255 -19.92 14.41 -12.24
C ALA A 255 -21.05 13.94 -11.31
N ALA A 256 -22.17 13.49 -11.87
CA ALA A 256 -23.31 12.97 -11.11
C ALA A 256 -23.01 11.63 -10.42
N LEU A 257 -22.21 10.76 -11.05
CA LEU A 257 -21.76 9.47 -10.52
C LEU A 257 -20.58 9.59 -9.53
N GLY A 258 -19.83 10.68 -9.58
CA GLY A 258 -18.60 10.86 -8.81
C GLY A 258 -17.41 10.04 -9.31
N HIS A 259 -17.51 9.36 -10.47
CA HIS A 259 -16.45 8.58 -11.07
C HIS A 259 -16.57 8.48 -12.60
N ARG A 260 -15.50 8.00 -13.27
CA ARG A 260 -15.43 7.81 -14.72
C ARG A 260 -15.30 6.32 -15.15
N ARG A 261 -15.76 5.38 -14.30
CA ARG A 261 -15.63 3.93 -14.52
C ARG A 261 -16.82 3.34 -15.27
N PHE A 262 -17.20 3.96 -16.40
CA PHE A 262 -18.31 3.50 -17.28
C PHE A 262 -18.02 3.87 -18.71
N GLY A 263 -18.63 3.15 -19.65
CA GLY A 263 -18.59 3.44 -21.09
C GLY A 263 -19.81 4.21 -21.56
N VAL A 264 -19.80 4.68 -22.80
CA VAL A 264 -20.95 5.36 -23.39
C VAL A 264 -22.17 4.44 -23.59
N ASP A 265 -21.97 3.13 -23.58
CA ASP A 265 -22.98 2.07 -23.69
C ASP A 265 -23.34 1.45 -22.31
N THR A 266 -22.70 1.89 -21.24
CA THR A 266 -22.98 1.42 -19.89
C THR A 266 -24.29 2.04 -19.38
N ASP A 267 -25.13 1.24 -18.73
CA ASP A 267 -26.30 1.74 -18.02
C ASP A 267 -25.87 2.56 -16.80
N LEU A 268 -26.30 3.81 -16.72
CA LEU A 268 -25.88 4.74 -15.67
C LEU A 268 -26.37 4.32 -14.28
N TYR A 269 -27.53 3.64 -14.20
CA TYR A 269 -28.03 3.12 -12.92
C TYR A 269 -27.22 1.91 -12.45
N GLU A 270 -26.80 1.04 -13.37
CA GLU A 270 -25.85 -0.04 -13.06
C GLU A 270 -24.47 0.51 -12.68
N ALA A 271 -24.09 1.65 -13.25
CA ALA A 271 -22.87 2.36 -12.88
C ALA A 271 -22.96 3.09 -11.52
N GLY A 272 -24.13 3.11 -10.87
CA GLY A 272 -24.31 3.68 -9.54
C GLY A 272 -25.06 5.02 -9.48
N LEU A 273 -25.72 5.43 -10.58
CA LEU A 273 -26.53 6.65 -10.59
C LEU A 273 -27.76 6.43 -9.69
N ASP A 274 -27.82 7.13 -8.57
CA ASP A 274 -28.94 7.11 -7.64
C ASP A 274 -29.99 8.19 -7.97
N SER A 275 -31.04 8.26 -7.17
CA SER A 275 -32.13 9.23 -7.36
C SER A 275 -31.67 10.69 -7.25
N LEU A 276 -30.68 10.97 -6.38
CA LEU A 276 -30.12 12.32 -6.23
C LEU A 276 -29.24 12.67 -7.43
N GLY A 277 -28.35 11.75 -7.82
CA GLY A 277 -27.52 11.86 -9.01
C GLY A 277 -28.34 12.06 -10.28
N SER A 278 -29.50 11.38 -10.41
CA SER A 278 -30.41 11.54 -11.54
C SER A 278 -30.97 12.97 -11.63
N VAL A 279 -31.38 13.56 -10.49
CA VAL A 279 -31.87 14.94 -10.44
C VAL A 279 -30.77 15.95 -10.77
N LEU A 280 -29.57 15.74 -10.25
CA LEU A 280 -28.41 16.58 -10.57
C LEU A 280 -28.07 16.50 -12.06
N LEU A 281 -27.97 15.29 -12.60
CA LEU A 281 -27.68 15.06 -14.04
C LEU A 281 -28.73 15.76 -14.93
N LEU A 282 -30.01 15.64 -14.64
CA LEU A 282 -31.07 16.31 -15.40
C LEU A 282 -30.95 17.84 -15.35
N SER A 283 -30.65 18.39 -14.18
CA SER A 283 -30.43 19.84 -14.01
C SER A 283 -29.24 20.33 -14.86
N ASP A 284 -28.15 19.57 -14.84
CA ASP A 284 -26.92 19.90 -15.57
C ASP A 284 -27.09 19.74 -17.09
N LEU A 285 -27.80 18.69 -17.55
CA LEU A 285 -28.18 18.51 -18.95
C LEU A 285 -29.00 19.67 -19.47
N SER A 286 -30.03 20.07 -18.70
CA SER A 286 -30.90 21.21 -19.07
C SER A 286 -30.10 22.52 -19.17
N SER A 287 -29.17 22.74 -18.24
CA SER A 287 -28.36 23.97 -18.18
C SER A 287 -27.32 24.03 -19.30
N ALA A 288 -26.60 22.89 -19.53
CA ALA A 288 -25.46 22.85 -20.43
C ALA A 288 -25.82 22.65 -21.91
N LEU A 289 -26.89 21.90 -22.19
CA LEU A 289 -27.32 21.55 -23.55
C LEU A 289 -28.60 22.24 -23.99
N LYS A 290 -29.31 22.92 -23.06
CA LYS A 290 -30.60 23.58 -23.30
C LYS A 290 -31.68 22.61 -23.80
N VAL A 291 -31.59 21.35 -23.38
CA VAL A 291 -32.60 20.31 -23.69
C VAL A 291 -33.46 20.06 -22.45
N SER A 292 -34.71 19.68 -22.67
CA SER A 292 -35.63 19.31 -21.59
C SER A 292 -35.80 17.80 -21.61
N ILE A 293 -35.05 17.11 -20.76
CA ILE A 293 -35.09 15.66 -20.57
C ILE A 293 -35.83 15.42 -19.24
N THR A 294 -36.82 14.54 -19.26
CA THR A 294 -37.57 14.16 -18.06
C THR A 294 -36.87 12.98 -17.34
N LEU A 295 -37.30 12.71 -16.09
CA LEU A 295 -36.80 11.54 -15.36
C LEU A 295 -37.19 10.23 -16.08
N ASP A 296 -38.37 10.18 -16.67
CA ASP A 296 -38.84 9.01 -17.43
C ASP A 296 -37.99 8.80 -18.70
N ASP A 297 -37.58 9.88 -19.37
CA ASP A 297 -36.66 9.83 -20.49
C ASP A 297 -35.28 9.28 -20.07
N LEU A 298 -34.74 9.75 -18.94
CA LEU A 298 -33.46 9.28 -18.40
C LEU A 298 -33.52 7.80 -18.00
N MET A 299 -34.64 7.37 -17.41
CA MET A 299 -34.85 5.96 -17.05
C MET A 299 -34.95 5.04 -18.28
N SER A 300 -35.56 5.52 -19.37
CA SER A 300 -35.69 4.75 -20.62
C SER A 300 -34.42 4.81 -21.48
N CYS A 301 -33.68 5.89 -21.39
CA CYS A 301 -32.43 6.14 -22.13
C CYS A 301 -31.24 6.24 -21.16
N SER A 302 -30.99 5.19 -20.39
CA SER A 302 -30.03 5.17 -19.29
C SER A 302 -28.53 5.03 -19.72
N THR A 303 -28.22 5.14 -21.00
CA THR A 303 -26.83 5.13 -21.52
C THR A 303 -26.50 6.43 -22.25
N ILE A 304 -25.22 6.82 -22.30
CA ILE A 304 -24.79 8.03 -23.03
C ILE A 304 -25.16 7.94 -24.52
N GLU A 305 -25.02 6.75 -25.15
CA GLU A 305 -25.38 6.52 -26.55
C GLU A 305 -26.89 6.77 -26.80
N LYS A 306 -27.76 6.40 -25.85
CA LYS A 306 -29.20 6.65 -25.97
C LYS A 306 -29.57 8.09 -25.62
N LEU A 307 -28.93 8.71 -24.61
CA LEU A 307 -29.15 10.09 -24.25
C LEU A 307 -28.76 11.05 -25.36
N GLU A 308 -27.74 10.73 -26.13
CA GLU A 308 -27.33 11.50 -27.32
C GLU A 308 -28.48 11.65 -28.32
N ALA A 309 -29.30 10.60 -28.48
CA ALA A 309 -30.43 10.62 -29.41
C ALA A 309 -31.61 11.54 -28.96
N LEU A 310 -31.61 11.95 -27.69
CA LEU A 310 -32.60 12.87 -27.11
C LEU A 310 -32.14 14.34 -27.14
N CYS A 311 -30.84 14.58 -27.40
CA CYS A 311 -30.21 15.88 -27.45
C CYS A 311 -30.00 16.37 -28.86
#